data_759f127ba1643c2f1e229f0fe97aa432
#
_entry.id   759f127ba1643c2f1e229f0fe97aa432
#
_cell.length_a   1.000
_cell.length_b   1.000
_cell.length_c   1.000
_cell.angle_alpha   90.00
_cell.angle_beta   90.00
_cell.angle_gamma   90.00
#
_symmetry.space_group_name_H-M   'P 1'
#
loop_
_entity.id
_entity.type
_entity.pdbx_description
1 polymer ?
#
loop_
_entity_poly.entity_id
_entity_poly.type
_entity_poly.pdbx_seq_one_letter_code
_entity_poly.pdbx_strand_id
1 'polypeptide(L)'
;QDYWNVVDHCYLCDLCYLTKCPYVPPHEWNLDFPHVMLRAKAIKFKKGDTKFRDNLITSTDLIGKVATAPLVNSAVNAANSNDTLRGLLDKVLEVHEDAKLPQYVRPTLRQQYADKKAAESAEHKVLLFTTCYCNYNEPDIGGSVVKVLEHNGVEVSLMSLEHCCGMPKLELGDLQSVERLMEKNIPELYEKAKAGYSIVAAVPSCVLMFKQELPLMYPDDERVATVAKAFNDPFEYLFKLHKSGQLNTDFKTELGDISYHVACHQRVQNIGPKTRQVLELVPGTTVTNIERCSGHDGTYGVKKETLKFANKIAAPIVRQIKQKEPDHFGSDCPVAGRHIENNLDNGKQHEHPIELLCMAYGLS
;
A
#
# COMPACT_ATOMS: atom_id res chain seq x y z
N GLN A 1 -31.44 7.75 -3.87
CA GLN A 1 -30.59 6.84 -4.72
C GLN A 1 -29.26 7.51 -5.06
N ASP A 2 -29.23 8.80 -5.42
CA ASP A 2 -27.99 9.50 -5.82
C ASP A 2 -26.95 9.60 -4.70
N TYR A 3 -27.40 9.77 -3.44
CA TYR A 3 -26.50 9.79 -2.30
C TYR A 3 -25.69 8.47 -2.14
N TRP A 4 -26.34 7.31 -2.30
CA TRP A 4 -25.67 6.02 -2.21
C TRP A 4 -24.67 5.79 -3.34
N ASN A 5 -24.94 6.35 -4.53
CA ASN A 5 -23.95 6.33 -5.61
C ASN A 5 -22.67 7.08 -5.21
N VAL A 6 -22.79 8.24 -4.54
CA VAL A 6 -21.61 8.97 -4.03
C VAL A 6 -20.85 8.14 -3.01
N VAL A 7 -21.54 7.47 -2.07
CA VAL A 7 -20.94 6.59 -1.08
C VAL A 7 -20.19 5.44 -1.74
N ASP A 8 -20.80 4.80 -2.75
CA ASP A 8 -20.20 3.64 -3.44
C ASP A 8 -18.99 4.01 -4.29
N HIS A 9 -18.90 5.25 -4.77
CA HIS A 9 -17.77 5.77 -5.52
C HIS A 9 -16.73 6.53 -4.67
N CYS A 10 -16.94 6.66 -3.37
CA CYS A 10 -15.96 7.28 -2.48
C CYS A 10 -14.85 6.29 -2.15
N TYR A 11 -13.60 6.68 -2.42
CA TYR A 11 -12.39 5.89 -2.21
C TYR A 11 -11.83 5.99 -0.78
N LEU A 12 -12.41 6.80 0.08
CA LEU A 12 -11.85 7.12 1.41
C LEU A 12 -10.38 7.57 1.36
N CYS A 13 -9.98 8.21 0.26
CA CYS A 13 -8.59 8.58 -0.01
C CYS A 13 -8.19 9.93 0.59
N ASP A 14 -9.07 10.59 1.32
CA ASP A 14 -8.90 11.87 2.03
C ASP A 14 -8.40 13.06 1.18
N LEU A 15 -8.17 12.88 -0.12
CA LEU A 15 -7.66 13.95 -0.99
C LEU A 15 -8.60 15.14 -1.10
N CYS A 16 -9.92 14.94 -1.02
CA CYS A 16 -10.89 16.05 -0.98
C CYS A 16 -10.75 16.86 0.31
N TYR A 17 -10.47 16.19 1.44
CA TYR A 17 -10.18 16.79 2.72
C TYR A 17 -8.92 17.66 2.65
N LEU A 18 -7.80 17.10 2.16
CA LEU A 18 -6.50 17.78 2.15
C LEU A 18 -6.40 18.93 1.13
N THR A 19 -7.02 18.80 -0.04
CA THR A 19 -6.64 19.64 -1.18
C THR A 19 -7.74 20.58 -1.69
N LYS A 20 -9.00 20.31 -1.41
CA LYS A 20 -10.11 20.99 -2.10
C LYS A 20 -11.22 21.51 -1.20
N CYS A 21 -11.42 20.91 -0.03
CA CYS A 21 -12.57 21.27 0.80
C CYS A 21 -12.26 22.53 1.63
N PRO A 22 -13.01 23.63 1.46
CA PRO A 22 -12.82 24.84 2.25
C PRO A 22 -13.40 24.72 3.67
N TYR A 23 -14.14 23.65 3.95
CA TYR A 23 -14.88 23.45 5.21
C TYR A 23 -14.17 22.54 6.21
N VAL A 24 -12.94 22.11 5.91
CA VAL A 24 -12.10 21.35 6.84
C VAL A 24 -11.50 22.26 7.92
N PRO A 25 -10.96 21.73 9.02
CA PRO A 25 -10.29 22.56 10.03
C PRO A 25 -9.28 23.52 9.41
N PRO A 26 -9.21 24.77 9.86
CA PRO A 26 -9.87 25.35 11.06
C PRO A 26 -11.26 25.94 10.83
N HIS A 27 -11.99 25.59 9.76
CA HIS A 27 -13.35 26.05 9.53
C HIS A 27 -14.29 25.56 10.65
N GLU A 28 -15.26 26.38 11.05
CA GLU A 28 -16.21 26.08 12.13
C GLU A 28 -16.99 24.79 11.94
N TRP A 29 -17.27 24.40 10.69
CA TRP A 29 -17.98 23.16 10.38
C TRP A 29 -17.13 21.90 10.59
N ASN A 30 -15.82 22.01 10.63
CA ASN A 30 -14.91 20.89 10.85
C ASN A 30 -15.30 19.64 10.05
N LEU A 31 -15.58 19.82 8.76
CA LEU A 31 -16.17 18.79 7.90
C LEU A 31 -15.10 17.72 7.56
N ASP A 32 -15.43 16.48 7.84
CA ASP A 32 -14.65 15.30 7.45
C ASP A 32 -15.51 14.41 6.53
N PHE A 33 -15.51 14.74 5.25
CA PHE A 33 -16.32 14.08 4.24
C PHE A 33 -15.96 12.58 4.08
N PRO A 34 -14.67 12.16 4.03
CA PRO A 34 -14.32 10.76 3.91
C PRO A 34 -14.88 9.90 5.03
N HIS A 35 -14.75 10.34 6.28
CA HIS A 35 -15.28 9.58 7.43
C HIS A 35 -16.81 9.60 7.52
N VAL A 36 -17.48 10.62 6.98
CA VAL A 36 -18.94 10.59 6.77
C VAL A 36 -19.31 9.48 5.78
N MET A 37 -18.54 9.34 4.68
CA MET A 37 -18.76 8.26 3.71
C MET A 37 -18.44 6.89 4.33
N LEU A 38 -17.39 6.77 5.14
CA LEU A 38 -17.09 5.56 5.90
C LEU A 38 -18.25 5.13 6.81
N ARG A 39 -18.84 6.08 7.55
CA ARG A 39 -20.03 5.79 8.37
C ARG A 39 -21.20 5.28 7.53
N ALA A 40 -21.42 5.85 6.36
CA ALA A 40 -22.46 5.39 5.43
C ALA A 40 -22.14 3.97 4.90
N LYS A 41 -20.89 3.67 4.52
CA LYS A 41 -20.45 2.32 4.14
C LYS A 41 -20.64 1.31 5.29
N ALA A 42 -20.30 1.69 6.53
CA ALA A 42 -20.50 0.85 7.71
C ALA A 42 -22.00 0.55 7.97
N ILE A 43 -22.89 1.51 7.73
CA ILE A 43 -24.35 1.30 7.81
C ILE A 43 -24.80 0.30 6.73
N LYS A 44 -24.33 0.41 5.48
CA LYS A 44 -24.61 -0.55 4.39
C LYS A 44 -24.15 -1.95 4.78
N PHE A 45 -22.91 -2.06 5.23
CA PHE A 45 -22.34 -3.34 5.66
C PHE A 45 -23.15 -3.99 6.76
N LYS A 46 -23.50 -3.24 7.82
CA LYS A 46 -24.30 -3.73 8.94
C LYS A 46 -25.71 -4.18 8.53
N LYS A 47 -26.29 -3.58 7.48
CA LYS A 47 -27.60 -3.96 6.93
C LYS A 47 -27.53 -5.18 6.01
N GLY A 48 -26.33 -5.67 5.68
CA GLY A 48 -26.14 -6.74 4.70
C GLY A 48 -26.25 -6.29 3.24
N ASP A 49 -26.21 -4.99 2.97
CA ASP A 49 -26.28 -4.39 1.61
C ASP A 49 -24.91 -4.42 0.90
N THR A 50 -24.13 -5.48 1.12
CA THR A 50 -22.83 -5.71 0.49
C THR A 50 -22.82 -7.04 -0.24
N LYS A 51 -22.17 -7.08 -1.43
CA LYS A 51 -22.11 -8.30 -2.22
C LYS A 51 -21.15 -9.33 -1.57
N PHE A 52 -21.42 -10.61 -1.76
CA PHE A 52 -20.51 -11.69 -1.35
C PHE A 52 -19.09 -11.49 -1.92
N ARG A 53 -18.99 -11.08 -3.20
CA ARG A 53 -17.73 -10.70 -3.85
C ARG A 53 -16.92 -9.73 -3.01
N ASP A 54 -17.54 -8.64 -2.52
CA ASP A 54 -16.83 -7.58 -1.81
C ASP A 54 -16.24 -8.08 -0.49
N ASN A 55 -16.96 -8.96 0.21
CA ASN A 55 -16.43 -9.64 1.39
C ASN A 55 -15.25 -10.56 1.05
N LEU A 56 -15.32 -11.26 -0.09
CA LEU A 56 -14.27 -12.16 -0.55
C LEU A 56 -13.00 -11.38 -0.89
N ILE A 57 -13.07 -10.44 -1.85
CA ILE A 57 -11.88 -9.72 -2.36
C ILE A 57 -11.22 -8.81 -1.30
N THR A 58 -11.93 -8.41 -0.26
CA THR A 58 -11.36 -7.69 0.90
C THR A 58 -10.74 -8.60 1.95
N SER A 59 -10.86 -9.92 1.82
CA SER A 59 -10.24 -10.91 2.71
C SER A 59 -8.84 -11.30 2.23
N THR A 60 -8.00 -10.29 1.97
CA THR A 60 -6.70 -10.41 1.29
C THR A 60 -5.73 -11.37 1.97
N ASP A 61 -5.67 -11.41 3.30
CA ASP A 61 -4.80 -12.32 4.05
C ASP A 61 -5.24 -13.79 3.91
N LEU A 62 -6.55 -14.06 3.99
CA LEU A 62 -7.09 -15.41 3.81
C LEU A 62 -6.86 -15.92 2.38
N ILE A 63 -7.17 -15.07 1.40
CA ILE A 63 -6.97 -15.42 -0.02
C ILE A 63 -5.48 -15.64 -0.29
N GLY A 64 -4.60 -14.75 0.20
CA GLY A 64 -3.17 -14.89 0.05
C GLY A 64 -2.63 -16.21 0.62
N LYS A 65 -3.05 -16.59 1.83
CA LYS A 65 -2.67 -17.87 2.46
C LYS A 65 -3.10 -19.07 1.63
N VAL A 66 -4.35 -19.08 1.14
CA VAL A 66 -4.88 -20.17 0.33
C VAL A 66 -4.20 -20.20 -1.04
N ALA A 67 -4.11 -19.05 -1.71
CA ALA A 67 -3.54 -18.96 -3.05
C ALA A 67 -2.03 -19.24 -3.11
N THR A 68 -1.31 -19.06 -2.01
CA THR A 68 0.12 -19.41 -1.92
C THR A 68 0.37 -20.80 -1.33
N ALA A 69 -0.66 -21.62 -1.08
CA ALA A 69 -0.46 -23.00 -0.68
C ALA A 69 0.19 -23.84 -1.81
N PRO A 70 0.98 -24.89 -1.48
CA PRO A 70 1.57 -25.76 -2.49
C PRO A 70 0.51 -26.30 -3.46
N LEU A 71 0.84 -26.37 -4.75
CA LEU A 71 -0.03 -26.77 -5.87
C LEU A 71 -1.19 -25.81 -6.17
N VAL A 72 -1.76 -25.13 -5.18
CA VAL A 72 -2.83 -24.13 -5.36
C VAL A 72 -2.30 -22.89 -6.08
N ASN A 73 -1.09 -22.47 -5.75
CA ASN A 73 -0.45 -21.29 -6.33
C ASN A 73 -0.43 -21.31 -7.86
N SER A 74 0.09 -22.39 -8.45
CA SER A 74 0.15 -22.53 -9.91
C SER A 74 -1.23 -22.57 -10.54
N ALA A 75 -2.19 -23.23 -9.90
CA ALA A 75 -3.57 -23.35 -10.40
C ALA A 75 -4.29 -21.99 -10.39
N VAL A 76 -4.14 -21.22 -9.30
CA VAL A 76 -4.75 -19.87 -9.19
C VAL A 76 -4.13 -18.92 -10.21
N ASN A 77 -2.81 -18.90 -10.36
CA ASN A 77 -2.15 -18.05 -11.35
C ASN A 77 -2.52 -18.43 -12.79
N ALA A 78 -2.60 -19.73 -13.10
CA ALA A 78 -3.07 -20.19 -14.40
C ALA A 78 -4.54 -19.78 -14.65
N ALA A 79 -5.42 -19.89 -13.64
CA ALA A 79 -6.80 -19.45 -13.74
C ALA A 79 -6.91 -17.93 -13.97
N ASN A 80 -6.08 -17.13 -13.29
CA ASN A 80 -6.04 -15.67 -13.46
C ASN A 80 -5.58 -15.25 -14.87
N SER A 81 -4.83 -16.09 -15.57
CA SER A 81 -4.32 -15.84 -16.92
C SER A 81 -5.15 -16.51 -18.03
N ASN A 82 -6.22 -17.22 -17.68
CA ASN A 82 -7.06 -17.94 -18.62
C ASN A 82 -8.36 -17.18 -18.92
N ASP A 83 -8.56 -16.75 -20.16
CA ASP A 83 -9.69 -15.91 -20.56
C ASP A 83 -11.06 -16.57 -20.27
N THR A 84 -11.18 -17.89 -20.47
CA THR A 84 -12.43 -18.62 -20.19
C THR A 84 -12.78 -18.59 -18.70
N LEU A 85 -11.78 -18.82 -17.83
CA LEU A 85 -11.96 -18.76 -16.38
C LEU A 85 -12.19 -17.33 -15.91
N ARG A 86 -11.54 -16.34 -16.53
CA ARG A 86 -11.80 -14.92 -16.30
C ARG A 86 -13.24 -14.54 -16.63
N GLY A 87 -13.75 -14.98 -17.80
CA GLY A 87 -15.15 -14.79 -18.18
C GLY A 87 -16.14 -15.48 -17.23
N LEU A 88 -15.77 -16.62 -16.63
CA LEU A 88 -16.58 -17.27 -15.59
C LEU A 88 -16.57 -16.45 -14.27
N LEU A 89 -15.41 -15.93 -13.84
CA LEU A 89 -15.30 -15.05 -12.68
C LEU A 89 -16.13 -13.77 -12.86
N ASP A 90 -16.13 -13.19 -14.06
CA ASP A 90 -16.97 -12.04 -14.40
C ASP A 90 -18.47 -12.34 -14.21
N LYS A 91 -18.93 -13.51 -14.69
CA LYS A 91 -20.34 -13.92 -14.58
C LYS A 91 -20.78 -14.27 -13.16
N VAL A 92 -19.90 -14.90 -12.38
CA VAL A 92 -20.26 -15.45 -11.05
C VAL A 92 -19.94 -14.45 -9.93
N LEU A 93 -18.78 -13.80 -9.99
CA LEU A 93 -18.32 -12.89 -8.95
C LEU A 93 -18.33 -11.43 -9.38
N GLU A 94 -18.74 -11.11 -10.59
CA GLU A 94 -18.72 -9.74 -11.14
C GLU A 94 -17.34 -9.05 -10.99
N VAL A 95 -16.27 -9.85 -11.08
CA VAL A 95 -14.88 -9.40 -11.22
C VAL A 95 -14.60 -9.30 -12.71
N HIS A 96 -14.40 -8.10 -13.23
CA HIS A 96 -14.33 -7.83 -14.67
C HIS A 96 -13.27 -8.70 -15.35
N GLU A 97 -13.59 -9.30 -16.48
CA GLU A 97 -12.68 -10.21 -17.21
C GLU A 97 -11.37 -9.53 -17.63
N ASP A 98 -11.40 -8.25 -18.02
CA ASP A 98 -10.21 -7.46 -18.39
C ASP A 98 -9.43 -6.94 -17.18
N ALA A 99 -9.94 -7.04 -15.96
CA ALA A 99 -9.20 -6.61 -14.78
C ALA A 99 -7.97 -7.51 -14.56
N LYS A 100 -6.79 -6.93 -14.48
CA LYS A 100 -5.58 -7.69 -14.18
C LYS A 100 -5.51 -7.98 -12.68
N LEU A 101 -5.62 -9.25 -12.32
CA LEU A 101 -5.48 -9.70 -10.94
C LEU A 101 -4.00 -9.93 -10.62
N PRO A 102 -3.57 -9.62 -9.37
CA PRO A 102 -2.18 -9.84 -8.99
C PRO A 102 -1.85 -11.34 -9.01
N GLN A 103 -0.61 -11.66 -9.39
CA GLN A 103 -0.05 -13.00 -9.25
C GLN A 103 0.24 -13.30 -7.79
N TYR A 104 0.14 -14.58 -7.41
CA TYR A 104 0.58 -15.04 -6.10
C TYR A 104 1.94 -15.71 -6.22
N VAL A 105 2.87 -15.37 -5.34
CA VAL A 105 4.29 -15.77 -5.44
C VAL A 105 4.69 -16.71 -4.31
N ARG A 106 5.52 -17.72 -4.66
CA ARG A 106 6.19 -18.59 -3.69
C ARG A 106 7.68 -18.71 -4.01
N PRO A 107 8.54 -18.72 -2.96
CA PRO A 107 8.22 -18.56 -1.53
C PRO A 107 7.68 -17.15 -1.23
N THR A 108 6.78 -17.05 -0.23
CA THR A 108 6.28 -15.74 0.24
C THR A 108 7.41 -14.97 0.93
N LEU A 109 7.29 -13.66 1.08
CA LEU A 109 8.30 -12.86 1.78
C LEU A 109 8.64 -13.44 3.16
N ARG A 110 7.64 -13.79 3.96
CA ARG A 110 7.84 -14.36 5.28
C ARG A 110 8.51 -15.73 5.25
N GLN A 111 8.32 -16.52 4.18
CA GLN A 111 9.05 -17.78 4.00
C GLN A 111 10.51 -17.56 3.62
N GLN A 112 10.80 -16.53 2.82
CA GLN A 112 12.19 -16.16 2.46
C GLN A 112 13.01 -15.70 3.68
N TYR A 113 12.36 -15.07 4.65
CA TYR A 113 12.99 -14.51 5.85
C TYR A 113 12.62 -15.26 7.14
N ALA A 114 12.18 -16.53 7.06
CA ALA A 114 11.70 -17.30 8.21
C ALA A 114 12.77 -17.47 9.32
N ASP A 115 14.04 -17.60 8.94
CA ASP A 115 15.16 -17.81 9.87
C ASP A 115 15.80 -16.49 10.34
N LYS A 116 15.28 -15.35 9.88
CA LYS A 116 15.84 -14.05 10.22
C LYS A 116 15.54 -13.68 11.67
N LYS A 117 16.58 -13.57 12.47
CA LYS A 117 16.52 -13.12 13.87
C LYS A 117 17.07 -11.72 13.97
N ALA A 118 16.41 -10.86 14.73
CA ALA A 118 16.91 -9.54 15.05
C ALA A 118 18.12 -9.63 16.00
N ALA A 119 19.16 -8.84 15.76
CA ALA A 119 20.19 -8.60 16.73
C ALA A 119 19.65 -7.62 17.79
N GLU A 120 19.61 -8.06 19.06
CA GLU A 120 19.04 -7.26 20.15
C GLU A 120 19.85 -5.99 20.45
N SER A 121 21.12 -5.94 20.04
CA SER A 121 22.10 -4.90 20.41
C SER A 121 22.23 -3.76 19.37
N ALA A 122 21.50 -3.76 18.25
CA ALA A 122 21.65 -2.74 17.23
C ALA A 122 21.12 -1.38 17.68
N GLU A 123 21.83 -0.30 17.30
CA GLU A 123 21.42 1.09 17.57
C GLU A 123 20.13 1.43 16.83
N HIS A 124 20.01 0.98 15.57
CA HIS A 124 18.84 1.18 14.71
C HIS A 124 18.12 -0.15 14.49
N LYS A 125 16.88 -0.24 14.96
CA LYS A 125 16.05 -1.45 14.88
C LYS A 125 14.73 -1.15 14.18
N VAL A 126 14.39 -1.96 13.19
CA VAL A 126 13.12 -1.88 12.48
C VAL A 126 12.38 -3.21 12.59
N LEU A 127 11.11 -3.14 12.93
CA LEU A 127 10.15 -4.23 12.73
C LEU A 127 9.47 -4.00 11.38
N LEU A 128 9.71 -4.89 10.42
CA LEU A 128 9.03 -4.85 9.13
C LEU A 128 7.63 -5.46 9.27
N PHE A 129 6.61 -4.63 9.05
CA PHE A 129 5.25 -5.07 8.78
C PHE A 129 5.17 -5.45 7.31
N THR A 130 5.18 -6.76 6.99
CA THR A 130 5.39 -7.24 5.62
C THR A 130 4.27 -6.89 4.67
N THR A 131 3.09 -6.61 5.18
CA THR A 131 1.82 -6.44 4.47
C THR A 131 1.37 -7.68 3.69
N CYS A 132 0.07 -7.85 3.49
CA CYS A 132 -0.44 -8.98 2.72
C CYS A 132 0.03 -8.92 1.25
N TYR A 133 0.12 -7.72 0.66
CA TYR A 133 0.51 -7.57 -0.74
C TYR A 133 1.98 -7.92 -0.98
N CYS A 134 2.92 -7.36 -0.21
CA CYS A 134 4.33 -7.72 -0.32
C CYS A 134 4.61 -9.16 0.13
N ASN A 135 3.79 -9.71 1.05
CA ASN A 135 4.00 -11.10 1.46
C ASN A 135 3.60 -12.11 0.39
N TYR A 136 2.45 -11.89 -0.29
CA TYR A 136 1.85 -12.90 -1.15
C TYR A 136 1.97 -12.63 -2.65
N ASN A 137 2.11 -11.35 -3.05
CA ASN A 137 2.05 -10.94 -4.44
C ASN A 137 3.37 -10.39 -4.97
N GLU A 138 4.01 -9.48 -4.24
CA GLU A 138 5.27 -8.85 -4.65
C GLU A 138 6.32 -8.91 -3.51
N PRO A 139 6.86 -10.11 -3.21
CA PRO A 139 7.83 -10.28 -2.12
C PRO A 139 9.14 -9.52 -2.36
N ASP A 140 9.50 -9.22 -3.59
CA ASP A 140 10.72 -8.50 -3.94
C ASP A 140 10.73 -7.06 -3.41
N ILE A 141 9.56 -6.40 -3.34
CA ILE A 141 9.41 -5.09 -2.70
C ILE A 141 9.82 -5.16 -1.23
N GLY A 142 9.25 -6.12 -0.49
CA GLY A 142 9.61 -6.31 0.93
C GLY A 142 11.07 -6.72 1.11
N GLY A 143 11.59 -7.56 0.22
CA GLY A 143 13.01 -7.94 0.17
C GLY A 143 13.91 -6.73 -0.06
N SER A 144 13.53 -5.81 -0.95
CA SER A 144 14.27 -4.57 -1.20
C SER A 144 14.26 -3.65 0.01
N VAL A 145 13.14 -3.57 0.76
CA VAL A 145 13.12 -2.83 2.05
C VAL A 145 14.16 -3.40 3.01
N VAL A 146 14.21 -4.73 3.17
CA VAL A 146 15.20 -5.39 4.04
C VAL A 146 16.61 -5.07 3.58
N LYS A 147 16.94 -5.31 2.30
CA LYS A 147 18.29 -5.08 1.76
C LYS A 147 18.73 -3.62 1.93
N VAL A 148 17.87 -2.65 1.59
CA VAL A 148 18.21 -1.22 1.70
C VAL A 148 18.41 -0.81 3.15
N LEU A 149 17.55 -1.24 4.07
CA LEU A 149 17.69 -0.90 5.48
C LEU A 149 18.97 -1.51 6.07
N GLU A 150 19.26 -2.78 5.80
CA GLU A 150 20.48 -3.44 6.28
C GLU A 150 21.75 -2.84 5.70
N HIS A 151 21.73 -2.45 4.42
CA HIS A 151 22.83 -1.70 3.79
C HIS A 151 23.13 -0.38 4.50
N ASN A 152 22.12 0.21 5.16
CA ASN A 152 22.24 1.42 5.95
C ASN A 152 22.46 1.14 7.45
N GLY A 153 22.88 -0.06 7.82
CA GLY A 153 23.21 -0.41 9.21
C GLY A 153 22.00 -0.58 10.14
N VAL A 154 20.81 -0.73 9.56
CA VAL A 154 19.57 -0.93 10.31
C VAL A 154 19.27 -2.41 10.47
N GLU A 155 19.09 -2.87 11.69
CA GLU A 155 18.68 -4.25 11.97
C GLU A 155 17.18 -4.43 11.68
N VAL A 156 16.86 -5.38 10.81
CA VAL A 156 15.46 -5.63 10.41
C VAL A 156 14.98 -6.96 10.98
N SER A 157 13.83 -6.94 11.63
CA SER A 157 13.09 -8.12 12.07
C SER A 157 11.67 -8.13 11.52
N LEU A 158 11.05 -9.32 11.48
CA LEU A 158 9.66 -9.48 11.09
C LEU A 158 8.80 -9.76 12.31
N MET A 159 7.50 -9.44 12.25
CA MET A 159 6.55 -9.88 13.27
C MET A 159 6.52 -11.41 13.38
N SER A 160 6.28 -11.94 14.58
CA SER A 160 6.13 -13.38 14.78
C SER A 160 4.89 -13.91 14.05
N LEU A 161 3.78 -13.22 14.18
CA LEU A 161 2.52 -13.52 13.47
C LEU A 161 1.86 -12.24 12.99
N GLU A 162 1.84 -12.02 11.69
CA GLU A 162 1.23 -10.86 11.07
C GLU A 162 -0.13 -11.18 10.45
N HIS A 163 -1.06 -10.27 10.59
CA HIS A 163 -2.36 -10.29 9.94
C HIS A 163 -2.53 -9.04 9.08
N CYS A 164 -3.52 -9.04 8.16
CA CYS A 164 -3.85 -7.87 7.36
C CYS A 164 -3.98 -6.62 8.24
N CYS A 165 -3.54 -5.45 7.74
CA CYS A 165 -3.67 -4.18 8.46
C CYS A 165 -5.13 -3.77 8.72
N GLY A 166 -6.08 -4.28 7.93
CA GLY A 166 -7.51 -3.98 8.04
C GLY A 166 -8.03 -2.97 7.02
N MET A 167 -7.16 -2.27 6.25
CA MET A 167 -7.62 -1.23 5.31
C MET A 167 -8.67 -1.71 4.31
N PRO A 168 -8.58 -2.89 3.66
CA PRO A 168 -9.63 -3.35 2.75
C PRO A 168 -10.99 -3.58 3.46
N LYS A 169 -10.97 -3.94 4.74
CA LYS A 169 -12.18 -4.10 5.56
C LYS A 169 -12.75 -2.75 5.98
N LEU A 170 -11.88 -1.77 6.28
CA LEU A 170 -12.29 -0.39 6.54
C LEU A 170 -13.02 0.19 5.33
N GLU A 171 -12.42 0.10 4.15
CA GLU A 171 -13.01 0.57 2.89
C GLU A 171 -14.36 -0.07 2.56
N LEU A 172 -14.56 -1.32 2.96
CA LEU A 172 -15.85 -2.02 2.84
C LEU A 172 -16.89 -1.55 3.88
N GLY A 173 -16.45 -0.96 5.00
CA GLY A 173 -17.28 -0.63 6.15
C GLY A 173 -17.44 -1.77 7.18
N ASP A 174 -16.63 -2.84 7.07
CA ASP A 174 -16.58 -3.97 8.03
C ASP A 174 -15.72 -3.62 9.24
N LEU A 175 -16.18 -2.67 10.05
CA LEU A 175 -15.45 -2.16 11.20
C LEU A 175 -15.19 -3.23 12.27
N GLN A 176 -16.06 -4.24 12.38
CA GLN A 176 -15.86 -5.34 13.32
C GLN A 176 -14.67 -6.23 12.93
N SER A 177 -14.44 -6.43 11.62
CA SER A 177 -13.23 -7.12 11.15
C SER A 177 -11.98 -6.28 11.35
N VAL A 178 -12.08 -4.95 11.20
CA VAL A 178 -10.97 -4.03 11.51
C VAL A 178 -10.56 -4.16 12.98
N GLU A 179 -11.51 -4.13 13.91
CA GLU A 179 -11.24 -4.33 15.33
C GLU A 179 -10.55 -5.66 15.63
N ARG A 180 -11.06 -6.77 15.05
CA ARG A 180 -10.44 -8.09 15.23
C ARG A 180 -9.01 -8.16 14.69
N LEU A 181 -8.70 -7.49 13.60
CA LEU A 181 -7.35 -7.43 13.02
C LEU A 181 -6.43 -6.54 13.84
N MET A 182 -6.94 -5.42 14.34
CA MET A 182 -6.23 -4.54 15.26
C MET A 182 -5.82 -5.28 16.52
N GLU A 183 -6.73 -5.97 17.19
CA GLU A 183 -6.45 -6.73 18.42
C GLU A 183 -5.44 -7.88 18.21
N LYS A 184 -5.24 -8.34 16.97
CA LYS A 184 -4.23 -9.35 16.64
C LYS A 184 -2.86 -8.75 16.38
N ASN A 185 -2.79 -7.57 15.75
CA ASN A 185 -1.51 -6.96 15.35
C ASN A 185 -0.94 -6.04 16.45
N ILE A 186 -1.78 -5.24 17.11
CA ILE A 186 -1.34 -4.20 18.05
C ILE A 186 -0.52 -4.72 19.22
N PRO A 187 -0.82 -5.87 19.85
CA PRO A 187 -0.04 -6.32 21.00
C PRO A 187 1.46 -6.47 20.70
N GLU A 188 1.83 -7.16 19.62
CA GLU A 188 3.25 -7.33 19.26
C GLU A 188 3.88 -6.00 18.79
N LEU A 189 3.16 -5.22 17.96
CA LEU A 189 3.63 -3.92 17.50
C LEU A 189 3.89 -2.97 18.68
N TYR A 190 3.01 -2.96 19.68
CA TYR A 190 3.15 -2.13 20.88
C TYR A 190 4.39 -2.51 21.70
N GLU A 191 4.60 -3.80 21.98
CA GLU A 191 5.77 -4.25 22.73
C GLU A 191 7.07 -3.91 21.99
N LYS A 192 7.11 -4.07 20.67
CA LYS A 192 8.26 -3.70 19.86
C LYS A 192 8.49 -2.18 19.84
N ALA A 193 7.43 -1.38 19.69
CA ALA A 193 7.52 0.08 19.76
C ALA A 193 8.07 0.54 21.12
N LYS A 194 7.60 -0.04 22.22
CA LYS A 194 8.15 0.24 23.57
C LYS A 194 9.62 -0.18 23.73
N ALA A 195 10.04 -1.24 23.04
CA ALA A 195 11.43 -1.68 23.00
C ALA A 195 12.32 -0.84 22.07
N GLY A 196 11.81 0.29 21.55
CA GLY A 196 12.55 1.25 20.72
C GLY A 196 12.65 0.88 19.25
N TYR A 197 11.86 -0.08 18.76
CA TYR A 197 11.79 -0.36 17.33
C TYR A 197 10.98 0.71 16.60
N SER A 198 11.48 1.16 15.45
CA SER A 198 10.63 1.76 14.43
C SER A 198 9.88 0.66 13.68
N ILE A 199 8.65 0.91 13.27
CA ILE A 199 7.86 -0.03 12.47
C ILE A 199 7.81 0.53 11.06
N VAL A 200 8.08 -0.31 10.05
CA VAL A 200 8.09 0.11 8.64
C VAL A 200 7.20 -0.81 7.81
N ALA A 201 6.44 -0.24 6.87
CA ALA A 201 5.68 -0.99 5.88
C ALA A 201 5.76 -0.33 4.51
N ALA A 202 5.95 -1.12 3.44
CA ALA A 202 6.13 -0.62 2.08
C ALA A 202 4.83 -0.23 1.36
N VAL A 203 3.66 -0.46 1.96
CA VAL A 203 2.37 -0.14 1.35
C VAL A 203 1.72 1.03 2.07
N PRO A 204 1.55 2.20 1.44
CA PRO A 204 1.06 3.42 2.08
C PRO A 204 -0.30 3.27 2.78
N SER A 205 -1.19 2.44 2.25
CA SER A 205 -2.49 2.15 2.88
C SER A 205 -2.33 1.48 4.24
N CYS A 206 -1.35 0.56 4.38
CA CYS A 206 -1.07 -0.07 5.67
C CYS A 206 -0.45 0.93 6.64
N VAL A 207 0.45 1.80 6.17
CA VAL A 207 1.04 2.86 7.00
C VAL A 207 -0.05 3.81 7.49
N LEU A 208 -0.93 4.26 6.60
CA LEU A 208 -2.06 5.16 6.94
C LEU A 208 -2.97 4.52 7.99
N MET A 209 -3.27 3.22 7.85
CA MET A 209 -4.12 2.49 8.78
C MET A 209 -3.61 2.61 10.22
N PHE A 210 -2.32 2.39 10.45
CA PHE A 210 -1.74 2.45 11.79
C PHE A 210 -1.43 3.88 12.26
N LYS A 211 -1.09 4.81 11.35
CA LYS A 211 -0.75 6.19 11.73
C LYS A 211 -1.97 7.08 11.96
N GLN A 212 -3.09 6.82 11.28
CA GLN A 212 -4.24 7.73 11.26
C GLN A 212 -5.56 7.03 11.58
N GLU A 213 -5.92 5.97 10.83
CA GLU A 213 -7.26 5.40 10.91
C GLU A 213 -7.53 4.73 12.28
N LEU A 214 -6.62 3.89 12.75
CA LEU A 214 -6.77 3.26 14.08
C LEU A 214 -6.78 4.29 15.21
N PRO A 215 -5.89 5.31 15.26
CA PRO A 215 -6.00 6.38 16.26
C PRO A 215 -7.32 7.14 16.23
N LEU A 216 -7.92 7.36 15.06
CA LEU A 216 -9.24 7.99 14.95
C LEU A 216 -10.36 7.09 15.45
N MET A 217 -10.25 5.78 15.25
CA MET A 217 -11.23 4.79 15.72
C MET A 217 -11.09 4.49 17.22
N TYR A 218 -9.88 4.52 17.76
CA TYR A 218 -9.54 4.16 19.13
C TYR A 218 -8.68 5.25 19.79
N PRO A 219 -9.23 6.48 19.97
CA PRO A 219 -8.45 7.64 20.43
C PRO A 219 -7.92 7.50 21.86
N ASP A 220 -8.58 6.67 22.69
CA ASP A 220 -8.21 6.45 24.09
C ASP A 220 -7.34 5.21 24.31
N ASP A 221 -6.96 4.47 23.25
CA ASP A 221 -6.08 3.30 23.37
C ASP A 221 -4.61 3.71 23.27
N GLU A 222 -3.91 3.69 24.40
CA GLU A 222 -2.48 4.03 24.48
C GLU A 222 -1.60 3.13 23.58
N ARG A 223 -2.00 1.86 23.40
CA ARG A 223 -1.27 0.90 22.55
C ARG A 223 -1.30 1.39 21.11
N VAL A 224 -2.47 1.79 20.63
CA VAL A 224 -2.67 2.33 19.26
C VAL A 224 -1.86 3.62 19.08
N ALA A 225 -1.94 4.54 20.05
CA ALA A 225 -1.21 5.80 20.00
C ALA A 225 0.32 5.59 19.98
N THR A 226 0.83 4.61 20.72
CA THR A 226 2.27 4.27 20.75
C THR A 226 2.72 3.68 19.42
N VAL A 227 1.96 2.73 18.86
CA VAL A 227 2.22 2.12 17.55
C VAL A 227 2.21 3.17 16.45
N ALA A 228 1.22 4.07 16.45
CA ALA A 228 1.11 5.13 15.44
C ALA A 228 2.36 6.03 15.38
N LYS A 229 2.94 6.36 16.54
CA LYS A 229 4.18 7.16 16.63
C LYS A 229 5.42 6.42 16.12
N ALA A 230 5.45 5.10 16.28
CA ALA A 230 6.55 4.25 15.83
C ALA A 230 6.47 3.87 14.35
N PHE A 231 5.27 3.99 13.73
CA PHE A 231 5.02 3.57 12.36
C PHE A 231 5.56 4.57 11.34
N ASN A 232 6.23 4.07 10.29
CA ASN A 232 6.87 4.89 9.26
C ASN A 232 6.61 4.31 7.86
N ASP A 233 6.52 5.19 6.88
CA ASP A 233 6.80 4.87 5.49
C ASP A 233 8.30 4.59 5.30
N PRO A 234 8.75 3.71 4.39
CA PRO A 234 10.16 3.41 4.19
C PRO A 234 11.00 4.66 3.89
N PHE A 235 10.51 5.54 3.04
CA PHE A 235 11.23 6.76 2.67
C PHE A 235 11.18 7.84 3.76
N GLU A 236 10.13 7.86 4.57
CA GLU A 236 10.12 8.67 5.79
C GLU A 236 11.23 8.24 6.75
N TYR A 237 11.41 6.93 6.94
CA TYR A 237 12.46 6.39 7.80
C TYR A 237 13.86 6.66 7.23
N LEU A 238 14.09 6.37 5.94
CA LEU A 238 15.37 6.65 5.27
C LEU A 238 15.71 8.14 5.28
N PHE A 239 14.73 9.02 5.13
CA PHE A 239 14.96 10.45 5.24
C PHE A 239 15.34 10.89 6.66
N LYS A 240 14.83 10.23 7.70
CA LYS A 240 15.29 10.45 9.10
C LYS A 240 16.76 10.07 9.25
N LEU A 241 17.19 8.93 8.69
CA LEU A 241 18.61 8.54 8.66
C LEU A 241 19.46 9.55 7.89
N HIS A 242 18.97 10.05 6.76
CA HIS A 242 19.68 11.10 6.01
C HIS A 242 19.88 12.37 6.85
N LYS A 243 18.84 12.83 7.55
CA LYS A 243 18.91 14.02 8.40
C LYS A 243 19.86 13.87 9.58
N SER A 244 20.05 12.66 10.09
CA SER A 244 21.02 12.37 11.17
C SER A 244 22.44 12.08 10.65
N GLY A 245 22.65 12.11 9.32
CA GLY A 245 23.95 11.81 8.70
C GLY A 245 24.30 10.30 8.67
N GLN A 246 23.31 9.44 8.87
CA GLN A 246 23.49 7.98 8.99
C GLN A 246 23.08 7.22 7.73
N LEU A 247 22.48 7.89 6.74
CA LEU A 247 22.17 7.28 5.45
C LEU A 247 23.45 7.11 4.63
N ASN A 248 23.70 5.91 4.16
CA ASN A 248 24.76 5.67 3.18
C ASN A 248 24.41 6.35 1.86
N THR A 249 25.30 7.17 1.31
CA THR A 249 25.13 7.87 0.02
C THR A 249 26.09 7.38 -1.05
N ASP A 250 26.76 6.24 -0.84
CA ASP A 250 27.65 5.60 -1.82
C ASP A 250 26.84 4.78 -2.83
N PHE A 251 26.17 5.47 -3.75
CA PHE A 251 25.38 4.86 -4.81
C PHE A 251 26.28 4.39 -5.96
N LYS A 252 25.93 3.28 -6.59
CA LYS A 252 26.70 2.62 -7.66
C LYS A 252 26.11 2.87 -9.04
N THR A 253 24.82 3.20 -9.12
CA THR A 253 24.09 3.33 -10.38
C THR A 253 23.22 4.59 -10.34
N GLU A 254 23.28 5.38 -11.42
CA GLU A 254 22.35 6.49 -11.67
C GLU A 254 20.99 5.94 -12.08
N LEU A 255 19.91 6.65 -11.74
CA LEU A 255 18.55 6.23 -12.08
C LEU A 255 17.92 7.04 -13.23
N GLY A 256 18.56 8.14 -13.67
CA GLY A 256 18.03 8.96 -14.75
C GLY A 256 16.69 9.64 -14.40
N ASP A 257 15.79 9.70 -15.38
CA ASP A 257 14.50 10.36 -15.23
C ASP A 257 13.44 9.39 -14.69
N ILE A 258 12.83 9.74 -13.56
CA ILE A 258 11.78 8.96 -12.91
C ILE A 258 10.45 9.72 -12.97
N SER A 259 9.43 9.11 -13.57
CA SER A 259 8.03 9.54 -13.37
C SER A 259 7.46 8.86 -12.14
N TYR A 260 7.29 9.62 -11.06
CA TYR A 260 6.87 9.11 -9.78
C TYR A 260 5.41 9.47 -9.47
N HIS A 261 4.54 8.46 -9.42
CA HIS A 261 3.16 8.61 -8.99
C HIS A 261 3.10 8.66 -7.46
N VAL A 262 2.69 9.81 -6.92
CA VAL A 262 2.52 9.99 -5.48
C VAL A 262 1.18 9.39 -5.05
N ALA A 263 1.24 8.26 -4.34
CA ALA A 263 0.06 7.53 -3.90
C ALA A 263 -0.83 8.38 -2.95
N CYS A 264 -2.16 8.24 -3.08
CA CYS A 264 -3.11 9.02 -2.29
C CYS A 264 -2.89 8.82 -0.77
N HIS A 265 -2.81 7.56 -0.31
CA HIS A 265 -2.61 7.25 1.11
C HIS A 265 -1.22 7.61 1.64
N GLN A 266 -0.25 7.93 0.79
CA GLN A 266 1.02 8.53 1.21
C GLN A 266 0.87 10.06 1.36
N ARG A 267 0.14 10.70 0.45
CA ARG A 267 -0.08 12.16 0.52
C ARG A 267 -0.83 12.56 1.79
N VAL A 268 -1.85 11.80 2.19
CA VAL A 268 -2.64 12.11 3.39
C VAL A 268 -1.88 11.90 4.70
N GLN A 269 -0.80 11.13 4.71
CA GLN A 269 0.07 11.04 5.88
C GLN A 269 0.80 12.35 6.19
N ASN A 270 0.77 13.31 5.27
CA ASN A 270 1.38 14.64 5.41
C ASN A 270 2.88 14.60 5.79
N ILE A 271 3.59 13.58 5.32
CA ILE A 271 5.04 13.41 5.55
C ILE A 271 5.90 14.24 4.59
N GLY A 272 5.30 14.85 3.57
CA GLY A 272 5.98 15.55 2.49
C GLY A 272 6.61 14.60 1.46
N PRO A 273 7.36 15.12 0.46
CA PRO A 273 7.84 14.36 -0.70
C PRO A 273 9.08 13.52 -0.37
N LYS A 274 9.02 12.64 0.65
CA LYS A 274 10.18 11.91 1.17
C LYS A 274 10.79 10.97 0.15
N THR A 275 9.97 10.25 -0.61
CA THR A 275 10.41 9.36 -1.68
C THR A 275 11.25 10.11 -2.70
N ARG A 276 10.73 11.23 -3.22
CA ARG A 276 11.47 12.09 -4.13
C ARG A 276 12.78 12.58 -3.53
N GLN A 277 12.73 13.10 -2.27
CA GLN A 277 13.90 13.67 -1.60
C GLN A 277 15.02 12.65 -1.41
N VAL A 278 14.69 11.38 -1.16
CA VAL A 278 15.71 10.32 -1.01
C VAL A 278 16.22 9.85 -2.37
N LEU A 279 15.34 9.66 -3.36
CA LEU A 279 15.78 9.25 -4.70
C LEU A 279 16.66 10.29 -5.39
N GLU A 280 16.39 11.60 -5.18
CA GLU A 280 17.22 12.68 -5.73
C GLU A 280 18.59 12.82 -5.03
N LEU A 281 18.89 12.04 -3.99
CA LEU A 281 20.26 11.90 -3.44
C LEU A 281 21.15 11.05 -4.37
N VAL A 282 20.55 10.20 -5.20
CA VAL A 282 21.28 9.40 -6.20
C VAL A 282 21.76 10.32 -7.31
N PRO A 283 23.07 10.39 -7.60
CA PRO A 283 23.61 11.22 -8.68
C PRO A 283 22.93 10.92 -10.02
N GLY A 284 22.76 11.94 -10.86
CA GLY A 284 22.14 11.79 -12.19
C GLY A 284 20.65 11.46 -12.17
N THR A 285 19.96 11.60 -11.03
CA THR A 285 18.55 11.25 -10.88
C THR A 285 17.64 12.48 -10.81
N THR A 286 16.60 12.50 -11.62
CA THR A 286 15.55 13.53 -11.61
C THR A 286 14.18 12.89 -11.37
N VAL A 287 13.45 13.35 -10.36
CA VAL A 287 12.13 12.79 -10.02
C VAL A 287 11.03 13.80 -10.36
N THR A 288 10.13 13.40 -11.25
CA THR A 288 8.92 14.17 -11.58
C THR A 288 7.71 13.58 -10.86
N ASN A 289 7.16 14.32 -9.90
CA ASN A 289 5.95 13.92 -9.19
C ASN A 289 4.71 14.01 -10.09
N ILE A 290 3.88 12.96 -10.06
CA ILE A 290 2.54 12.92 -10.66
C ILE A 290 1.54 12.77 -9.53
N GLU A 291 0.90 13.88 -9.17
CA GLU A 291 -0.06 13.96 -8.06
C GLU A 291 -1.50 13.87 -8.57
N ARG A 292 -1.89 12.70 -9.05
CA ARG A 292 -3.22 12.38 -9.58
C ARG A 292 -3.74 11.09 -8.97
N CYS A 293 -5.06 10.89 -8.97
CA CYS A 293 -5.65 9.61 -8.59
C CYS A 293 -5.34 8.55 -9.65
N SER A 294 -4.85 7.38 -9.25
CA SER A 294 -4.60 6.24 -10.14
C SER A 294 -5.89 5.54 -10.60
N GLY A 295 -7.04 5.84 -9.97
CA GLY A 295 -8.30 5.16 -10.26
C GLY A 295 -8.44 3.79 -9.60
N HIS A 296 -7.38 3.27 -8.99
CA HIS A 296 -7.40 2.00 -8.28
C HIS A 296 -7.58 2.26 -6.78
N ASP A 297 -8.74 1.94 -6.27
CA ASP A 297 -9.05 1.92 -4.85
C ASP A 297 -9.18 0.46 -4.43
N GLY A 298 -8.10 -0.14 -3.93
CA GLY A 298 -8.06 -1.53 -3.49
C GLY A 298 -8.84 -2.48 -4.40
N THR A 299 -10.15 -2.51 -4.29
CA THR A 299 -11.03 -3.39 -5.06
C THR A 299 -11.78 -2.70 -6.21
N TYR A 300 -11.77 -1.37 -6.29
CA TYR A 300 -12.55 -0.61 -7.28
C TYR A 300 -12.09 -0.88 -8.72
N GLY A 301 -10.79 -1.02 -8.93
CA GLY A 301 -10.19 -1.30 -10.24
C GLY A 301 -10.38 -2.73 -10.75
N VAL A 302 -11.08 -3.61 -10.01
CA VAL A 302 -11.31 -5.00 -10.44
C VAL A 302 -12.80 -5.35 -10.59
N LYS A 303 -13.72 -4.50 -10.11
CA LYS A 303 -15.17 -4.75 -10.15
C LYS A 303 -15.74 -4.43 -11.52
N LYS A 304 -16.71 -5.23 -11.96
CA LYS A 304 -17.37 -5.09 -13.25
C LYS A 304 -18.02 -3.72 -13.47
N GLU A 305 -18.66 -3.19 -12.44
CA GLU A 305 -19.36 -1.90 -12.49
C GLU A 305 -18.43 -0.69 -12.49
N THR A 306 -17.17 -0.83 -12.00
CA THR A 306 -16.31 0.31 -11.73
C THR A 306 -15.02 0.36 -12.55
N LEU A 307 -14.56 -0.73 -13.15
CA LEU A 307 -13.29 -0.79 -13.92
C LEU A 307 -13.20 0.30 -14.99
N LYS A 308 -14.28 0.55 -15.76
CA LYS A 308 -14.29 1.61 -16.77
C LYS A 308 -14.02 3.01 -16.21
N PHE A 309 -14.50 3.28 -14.99
CA PHE A 309 -14.25 4.55 -14.31
C PHE A 309 -12.81 4.59 -13.78
N ALA A 310 -12.32 3.48 -13.22
CA ALA A 310 -10.94 3.34 -12.77
C ALA A 310 -9.95 3.68 -13.90
N ASN A 311 -10.13 3.07 -15.07
CA ASN A 311 -9.29 3.32 -16.25
C ASN A 311 -9.38 4.78 -16.75
N LYS A 312 -10.59 5.36 -16.74
CA LYS A 312 -10.80 6.77 -17.11
C LYS A 312 -10.08 7.72 -16.14
N ILE A 313 -10.09 7.43 -14.84
CA ILE A 313 -9.41 8.22 -13.82
C ILE A 313 -7.89 8.11 -13.98
N ALA A 314 -7.35 6.92 -14.32
CA ALA A 314 -5.93 6.70 -14.57
C ALA A 314 -5.40 7.41 -15.84
N ALA A 315 -6.24 7.62 -16.84
CA ALA A 315 -5.83 8.13 -18.17
C ALA A 315 -4.95 9.40 -18.16
N PRO A 316 -5.16 10.42 -17.28
CA PRO A 316 -4.27 11.57 -17.20
C PRO A 316 -2.84 11.23 -16.75
N ILE A 317 -2.66 10.25 -15.85
CA ILE A 317 -1.35 9.78 -15.41
C ILE A 317 -0.65 9.06 -16.57
N VAL A 318 -1.34 8.12 -17.17
CA VAL A 318 -0.86 7.35 -18.35
C VAL A 318 -0.37 8.29 -19.45
N ARG A 319 -1.13 9.35 -19.75
CA ARG A 319 -0.75 10.35 -20.75
C ARG A 319 0.53 11.10 -20.37
N GLN A 320 0.68 11.50 -19.11
CA GLN A 320 1.88 12.21 -18.64
C GLN A 320 3.12 11.33 -18.74
N ILE A 321 3.02 10.05 -18.36
CA ILE A 321 4.13 9.09 -18.47
C ILE A 321 4.50 8.87 -19.94
N LYS A 322 3.52 8.64 -20.82
CA LYS A 322 3.76 8.47 -22.27
C LYS A 322 4.41 9.69 -22.92
N GLN A 323 4.06 10.91 -22.47
CA GLN A 323 4.66 12.15 -23.01
C GLN A 323 6.07 12.41 -22.52
N LYS A 324 6.42 11.93 -21.31
CA LYS A 324 7.73 12.15 -20.73
C LYS A 324 8.75 11.10 -21.14
N GLU A 325 8.30 9.90 -21.48
CA GLU A 325 9.17 8.75 -21.80
C GLU A 325 10.30 8.55 -20.78
N PRO A 326 10.01 8.51 -19.46
CA PRO A 326 11.04 8.47 -18.43
C PRO A 326 11.84 7.16 -18.49
N ASP A 327 13.03 7.13 -17.91
CA ASP A 327 13.81 5.89 -17.74
C ASP A 327 13.04 4.91 -16.84
N HIS A 328 12.50 5.39 -15.72
CA HIS A 328 11.74 4.64 -14.75
C HIS A 328 10.34 5.23 -14.48
N PHE A 329 9.41 4.34 -14.15
CA PHE A 329 8.09 4.72 -13.67
C PHE A 329 7.76 3.98 -12.37
N GLY A 330 7.42 4.72 -11.32
CA GLY A 330 7.18 4.13 -10.00
C GLY A 330 6.02 4.73 -9.21
N SER A 331 5.57 3.99 -8.21
CA SER A 331 4.63 4.42 -7.17
C SER A 331 4.91 3.64 -5.89
N ASP A 332 4.86 4.30 -4.71
CA ASP A 332 4.96 3.60 -3.42
C ASP A 332 3.76 2.66 -3.16
N CYS A 333 2.64 2.88 -3.87
CA CYS A 333 1.52 1.94 -3.83
C CYS A 333 1.63 0.96 -4.99
N PRO A 334 2.04 -0.31 -4.76
CA PRO A 334 2.23 -1.27 -5.84
C PRO A 334 0.92 -1.57 -6.58
N VAL A 335 -0.20 -1.58 -5.89
CA VAL A 335 -1.52 -1.80 -6.50
C VAL A 335 -1.88 -0.68 -7.47
N ALA A 336 -1.62 0.58 -7.09
CA ALA A 336 -1.81 1.74 -7.97
C ALA A 336 -0.83 1.71 -9.14
N GLY A 337 0.44 1.37 -8.88
CA GLY A 337 1.48 1.23 -9.92
C GLY A 337 1.10 0.21 -10.99
N ARG A 338 0.67 -0.99 -10.57
CA ARG A 338 0.21 -2.04 -11.49
C ARG A 338 -1.02 -1.64 -12.28
N HIS A 339 -1.97 -0.90 -11.68
CA HIS A 339 -3.13 -0.41 -12.42
C HIS A 339 -2.74 0.61 -13.50
N ILE A 340 -1.79 1.51 -13.21
CA ILE A 340 -1.26 2.45 -14.20
C ILE A 340 -0.51 1.69 -15.30
N GLU A 341 0.37 0.75 -14.97
CA GLU A 341 1.09 -0.13 -15.89
C GLU A 341 0.13 -0.82 -16.87
N ASN A 342 -0.94 -1.43 -16.35
CA ASN A 342 -1.94 -2.12 -17.17
C ASN A 342 -2.64 -1.20 -18.20
N ASN A 343 -2.60 0.13 -18.00
CA ASN A 343 -3.16 1.13 -18.89
C ASN A 343 -2.10 1.82 -19.78
N LEU A 344 -0.80 1.49 -19.61
CA LEU A 344 0.26 2.14 -20.40
C LEU A 344 0.41 1.58 -21.82
N ASP A 345 0.10 0.30 -22.08
CA ASP A 345 0.18 -0.38 -23.38
C ASP A 345 1.52 -0.23 -24.13
N ASN A 346 2.62 0.09 -23.44
CA ASN A 346 3.94 0.32 -24.02
C ASN A 346 5.01 -0.63 -23.48
N GLY A 347 4.64 -1.63 -22.69
CA GLY A 347 5.55 -2.61 -22.08
C GLY A 347 6.39 -2.07 -20.92
N LYS A 348 6.26 -0.80 -20.54
CA LYS A 348 6.96 -0.24 -19.39
C LYS A 348 6.33 -0.79 -18.11
N GLN A 349 7.14 -1.40 -17.27
CA GLN A 349 6.72 -1.99 -16.01
C GLN A 349 6.77 -0.97 -14.87
N HIS A 350 5.93 -1.18 -13.88
CA HIS A 350 5.98 -0.45 -12.61
C HIS A 350 7.16 -0.97 -11.77
N GLU A 351 7.94 -0.04 -11.22
CA GLU A 351 9.02 -0.32 -10.28
C GLU A 351 8.72 0.41 -8.97
N HIS A 352 8.71 -0.33 -7.85
CA HIS A 352 8.51 0.34 -6.56
C HIS A 352 9.75 1.21 -6.25
N PRO A 353 9.60 2.45 -5.74
CA PRO A 353 10.73 3.33 -5.46
C PRO A 353 11.84 2.71 -4.60
N ILE A 354 11.50 1.79 -3.69
CA ILE A 354 12.51 1.08 -2.88
C ILE A 354 13.33 0.08 -3.72
N GLU A 355 12.76 -0.48 -4.79
CA GLU A 355 13.49 -1.34 -5.72
C GLU A 355 14.47 -0.50 -6.55
N LEU A 356 14.06 0.70 -6.97
CA LEU A 356 14.97 1.66 -7.63
C LEU A 356 16.13 2.05 -6.72
N LEU A 357 15.86 2.32 -5.43
CA LEU A 357 16.92 2.61 -4.47
C LEU A 357 17.83 1.40 -4.22
N CYS A 358 17.28 0.18 -4.20
CA CYS A 358 18.02 -1.06 -4.12
C CYS A 358 18.97 -1.21 -5.33
N MET A 359 18.47 -0.91 -6.53
CA MET A 359 19.25 -0.87 -7.77
C MET A 359 20.38 0.19 -7.69
N ALA A 360 20.06 1.41 -7.21
CA ALA A 360 21.06 2.47 -7.07
C ALA A 360 22.22 2.08 -6.14
N TYR A 361 21.97 1.28 -5.12
CA TYR A 361 23.01 0.73 -4.25
C TYR A 361 23.74 -0.51 -4.85
N GLY A 362 23.25 -1.09 -5.95
CA GLY A 362 23.79 -2.33 -6.50
C GLY A 362 23.47 -3.58 -5.67
N LEU A 363 22.31 -3.62 -5.02
CA LEU A 363 21.85 -4.70 -4.12
C LEU A 363 20.82 -5.63 -4.77
N SER A 364 20.51 -5.45 -6.04
CA SER A 364 19.54 -6.24 -6.81
C SER A 364 20.00 -7.66 -7.10
#